data_be1d5f8b3b7a5eb7fe87bb524fa4de42
#
_entry.id   be1d5f8b3b7a5eb7fe87bb524fa4de42
#
_cell.length_a   1.000
_cell.length_b   1.000
_cell.length_c   1.000
_cell.angle_alpha   90.00
_cell.angle_beta   90.00
_cell.angle_gamma   90.00
#
_symmetry.space_group_name_H-M   'P 1'
#
loop_
_entity.id
_entity.type
_entity.pdbx_description
1 polymer ?
#
loop_
_entity_poly.entity_id
_entity_poly.type
_entity_poly.pdbx_seq_one_letter_code
_entity_poly.pdbx_strand_id
1 'polypeptide(L)'
;MFTKILTKLGFTKEETSWILYDVGNSAQVLTTCTVIFPLLIAKITPGDSSVYVGWANAIYAIILAVISPVLGTMADYKDKKMKMFKFFLFMGIFGGFGLALPFIDYRMAIVIFIIAMLGYNGSIIFYDAFIVDVCDDDRVDKVSAAGYAWGYIGSVLPFLIFV
;
A
#
# COMPACT_ATOMS: atom_id res chain seq x y z
N MET A 1 -2.49 -14.28 15.70
CA MET A 1 -1.27 -15.12 15.63
C MET A 1 -0.01 -14.25 15.54
N PHE A 2 0.13 -13.41 14.54
CA PHE A 2 1.29 -12.51 14.35
C PHE A 2 1.60 -11.62 15.55
N THR A 3 0.61 -10.94 16.11
CA THR A 3 0.78 -10.08 17.29
C THR A 3 1.45 -10.78 18.47
N LYS A 4 1.03 -12.03 18.76
CA LYS A 4 1.63 -12.82 19.86
C LYS A 4 3.10 -13.19 19.59
N ILE A 5 3.46 -13.41 18.33
CA ILE A 5 4.83 -13.73 17.93
C ILE A 5 5.70 -12.48 18.09
N LEU A 6 5.27 -11.34 17.57
CA LEU A 6 5.99 -10.08 17.64
C LEU A 6 6.20 -9.62 19.09
N THR A 7 5.18 -9.74 19.95
CA THR A 7 5.33 -9.44 21.39
C THR A 7 6.35 -10.38 22.06
N LYS A 8 6.40 -11.66 21.69
CA LYS A 8 7.43 -12.59 22.21
C LYS A 8 8.83 -12.26 21.72
N LEU A 9 8.97 -11.65 20.54
CA LEU A 9 10.25 -11.16 19.99
C LEU A 9 10.68 -9.82 20.61
N GLY A 10 9.94 -9.28 21.58
CA GLY A 10 10.27 -8.08 22.34
C GLY A 10 9.89 -6.77 21.64
N PHE A 11 8.91 -6.81 20.71
CA PHE A 11 8.33 -5.60 20.14
C PHE A 11 7.23 -5.03 21.04
N THR A 12 7.17 -3.70 21.15
CA THR A 12 6.09 -3.00 21.86
C THR A 12 4.78 -3.12 21.09
N LYS A 13 3.70 -2.65 21.67
CA LYS A 13 2.39 -2.66 21.01
C LYS A 13 2.36 -1.72 19.81
N GLU A 14 2.97 -0.57 19.94
CA GLU A 14 3.10 0.45 18.90
C GLU A 14 3.95 -0.07 17.72
N GLU A 15 5.14 -0.60 18.01
CA GLU A 15 6.01 -1.24 17.02
C GLU A 15 5.31 -2.40 16.31
N THR A 16 4.61 -3.24 17.06
CA THR A 16 3.82 -4.35 16.50
C THR A 16 2.73 -3.85 15.55
N SER A 17 2.04 -2.76 15.89
CA SER A 17 1.00 -2.18 15.04
C SER A 17 1.59 -1.61 13.74
N TRP A 18 2.75 -0.98 13.83
CA TRP A 18 3.50 -0.46 12.69
C TRP A 18 3.92 -1.60 11.75
N ILE A 19 4.53 -2.66 12.27
CA ILE A 19 4.93 -3.86 11.50
C ILE A 19 3.71 -4.52 10.82
N LEU A 20 2.59 -4.66 11.53
CA LEU A 20 1.39 -5.28 10.98
C LEU A 20 0.72 -4.46 9.88
N TYR A 21 0.85 -3.13 9.91
CA TYR A 21 0.41 -2.29 8.80
C TYR A 21 1.16 -2.65 7.52
N ASP A 22 2.48 -2.79 7.59
CA ASP A 22 3.31 -3.14 6.43
C ASP A 22 2.94 -4.51 5.85
N VAL A 23 2.65 -5.49 6.71
CA VAL A 23 2.11 -6.80 6.28
C VAL A 23 0.84 -6.64 5.43
N GLY A 24 -0.12 -5.84 5.91
CA GLY A 24 -1.39 -5.61 5.20
C GLY A 24 -1.19 -4.86 3.89
N ASN A 25 -0.39 -3.80 3.92
CA ASN A 25 -0.10 -2.97 2.76
C ASN A 25 0.65 -3.76 1.67
N SER A 26 1.70 -4.48 2.03
CA SER A 26 2.48 -5.30 1.10
C SER A 26 1.62 -6.40 0.45
N ALA A 27 0.76 -7.06 1.23
CA ALA A 27 -0.17 -8.07 0.72
C ALA A 27 -1.14 -7.48 -0.32
N GLN A 28 -1.68 -6.30 -0.04
CA GLN A 28 -2.64 -5.66 -0.92
C GLN A 28 -1.99 -5.15 -2.21
N VAL A 29 -0.83 -4.47 -2.12
CA VAL A 29 -0.10 -3.98 -3.31
C VAL A 29 0.28 -5.14 -4.21
N LEU A 30 0.92 -6.19 -3.67
CA LEU A 30 1.32 -7.35 -4.45
C LEU A 30 0.12 -7.98 -5.17
N THR A 31 -0.98 -8.22 -4.44
CA THR A 31 -2.17 -8.86 -5.02
C THR A 31 -2.84 -7.95 -6.06
N THR A 32 -3.02 -6.66 -5.78
CA THR A 32 -3.71 -5.73 -6.67
C THR A 32 -2.90 -5.44 -7.93
N CYS A 33 -1.60 -5.13 -7.79
CA CYS A 33 -0.76 -4.75 -8.93
C CYS A 33 -0.34 -5.93 -9.79
N THR A 34 -0.06 -7.08 -9.17
CA THR A 34 0.55 -8.20 -9.88
C THR A 34 -0.48 -9.19 -10.39
N VAL A 35 -1.65 -9.29 -9.74
CA VAL A 35 -2.67 -10.29 -10.07
C VAL A 35 -3.98 -9.65 -10.51
N ILE A 36 -4.65 -8.93 -9.61
CA ILE A 36 -6.04 -8.50 -9.85
C ILE A 36 -6.13 -7.55 -11.04
N PHE A 37 -5.37 -6.46 -11.03
CA PHE A 37 -5.48 -5.46 -12.08
C PHE A 37 -5.04 -5.98 -13.46
N PRO A 38 -3.89 -6.66 -13.63
CA PRO A 38 -3.51 -7.21 -14.93
C PRO A 38 -4.51 -8.22 -15.47
N LEU A 39 -5.03 -9.14 -14.64
CA LEU A 39 -6.03 -10.12 -15.05
C LEU A 39 -7.37 -9.46 -15.42
N LEU A 40 -7.80 -8.47 -14.65
CA LEU A 40 -9.02 -7.72 -14.95
C LEU A 40 -8.89 -7.01 -16.30
N ILE A 41 -7.80 -6.26 -16.51
CA ILE A 41 -7.54 -5.55 -17.76
C ILE A 41 -7.45 -6.53 -18.93
N ALA A 42 -6.76 -7.66 -18.80
CA ALA A 42 -6.70 -8.69 -19.84
C ALA A 42 -8.07 -9.22 -20.25
N LYS A 43 -9.02 -9.25 -19.32
CA LYS A 43 -10.38 -9.75 -19.56
C LYS A 43 -11.29 -8.72 -20.25
N ILE A 44 -11.12 -7.42 -19.97
CA ILE A 44 -12.09 -6.38 -20.37
C ILE A 44 -11.57 -5.40 -21.43
N THR A 45 -10.27 -5.46 -21.80
CA THR A 45 -9.71 -4.56 -22.82
C THR A 45 -9.69 -5.20 -24.20
N PRO A 46 -9.94 -4.43 -25.25
CA PRO A 46 -9.62 -4.85 -26.62
C PRO A 46 -8.13 -4.69 -26.89
N GLY A 47 -7.50 -5.69 -27.48
CA GLY A 47 -6.09 -5.64 -27.89
C GLY A 47 -5.11 -6.00 -26.76
N ASP A 48 -3.90 -5.46 -26.85
CA ASP A 48 -2.81 -5.81 -25.90
C ASP A 48 -3.01 -5.13 -24.55
N SER A 49 -3.40 -5.93 -23.55
CA SER A 49 -3.65 -5.47 -22.19
C SER A 49 -2.39 -4.93 -21.49
N SER A 50 -1.18 -5.38 -21.90
CA SER A 50 0.07 -4.94 -21.27
C SER A 50 0.32 -3.45 -21.45
N VAL A 51 -0.12 -2.88 -22.57
CA VAL A 51 -0.03 -1.45 -22.86
C VAL A 51 -0.87 -0.64 -21.86
N TYR A 52 -2.09 -1.07 -21.56
CA TYR A 52 -2.96 -0.39 -20.60
C TYR A 52 -2.44 -0.49 -19.17
N VAL A 53 -1.92 -1.64 -18.79
CA VAL A 53 -1.27 -1.83 -17.48
C VAL A 53 -0.03 -0.93 -17.35
N GLY A 54 0.80 -0.88 -18.40
CA GLY A 54 1.98 -0.02 -18.46
C GLY A 54 1.64 1.47 -18.31
N TRP A 55 0.64 1.97 -19.05
CA TRP A 55 0.19 3.36 -18.94
C TRP A 55 -0.40 3.68 -17.56
N ALA A 56 -1.22 2.80 -16.99
CA ALA A 56 -1.79 3.00 -15.66
C ALA A 56 -0.68 3.14 -14.60
N ASN A 57 0.33 2.26 -14.66
CA ASN A 57 1.48 2.33 -13.76
C ASN A 57 2.31 3.61 -13.98
N ALA A 58 2.59 4.01 -15.21
CA ALA A 58 3.34 5.23 -15.50
C ALA A 58 2.61 6.48 -15.01
N ILE A 59 1.30 6.57 -15.23
CA ILE A 59 0.51 7.74 -14.84
C ILE A 59 0.50 7.94 -13.33
N TYR A 60 0.18 6.89 -12.54
CA TYR A 60 0.16 7.06 -11.08
C TYR A 60 1.56 7.36 -10.54
N ALA A 61 2.62 6.77 -11.11
CA ALA A 61 3.99 7.01 -10.67
C ALA A 61 4.42 8.46 -10.93
N ILE A 62 4.06 9.03 -12.08
CA ILE A 62 4.34 10.45 -12.39
C ILE A 62 3.58 11.36 -11.44
N ILE A 63 2.29 11.11 -11.21
CA ILE A 63 1.49 11.90 -10.26
C ILE A 63 2.11 11.83 -8.87
N LEU A 64 2.44 10.63 -8.40
CA LEU A 64 3.05 10.43 -7.08
C LEU A 64 4.39 11.16 -6.97
N ALA A 65 5.25 11.07 -8.00
CA ALA A 65 6.54 11.76 -8.00
C ALA A 65 6.40 13.28 -7.86
N VAL A 66 5.37 13.88 -8.47
CA VAL A 66 5.09 15.31 -8.38
C VAL A 66 4.56 15.71 -7.00
N ILE A 67 3.67 14.90 -6.41
CA ILE A 67 3.04 15.25 -5.13
C ILE A 67 3.84 14.80 -3.90
N SER A 68 4.72 13.81 -4.02
CA SER A 68 5.45 13.22 -2.88
C SER A 68 6.28 14.23 -2.06
N PRO A 69 6.95 15.24 -2.63
CA PRO A 69 7.67 16.23 -1.83
C PRO A 69 6.71 17.04 -0.93
N VAL A 70 5.53 17.37 -1.44
CA VAL A 70 4.49 18.07 -0.66
C VAL A 70 3.94 17.17 0.45
N LEU A 71 3.67 15.91 0.14
CA LEU A 71 3.19 14.94 1.13
C LEU A 71 4.24 14.68 2.21
N GLY A 72 5.53 14.59 1.84
CA GLY A 72 6.64 14.47 2.78
C GLY A 72 6.69 15.62 3.77
N THR A 73 6.62 16.85 3.30
CA THR A 73 6.57 18.02 4.21
C THR A 73 5.32 18.02 5.10
N MET A 74 4.19 17.53 4.61
CA MET A 74 2.97 17.39 5.42
C MET A 74 3.10 16.31 6.50
N ALA A 75 3.92 15.29 6.26
CA ALA A 75 4.18 14.21 7.22
C ALA A 75 5.00 14.70 8.45
N ASP A 76 5.70 15.82 8.35
CA ASP A 76 6.42 16.43 9.47
C ASP A 76 5.47 17.12 10.48
N TYR A 77 4.24 17.44 10.06
CA TYR A 77 3.25 18.08 10.95
C TYR A 77 2.42 17.05 11.71
N LYS A 78 2.64 16.91 13.03
CA LYS A 78 1.95 15.94 13.89
C LYS A 78 0.43 15.95 13.75
N ASP A 79 -0.18 17.14 13.71
CA ASP A 79 -1.65 17.29 13.63
C ASP A 79 -2.24 16.82 12.29
N LYS A 80 -1.44 16.84 11.22
CA LYS A 80 -1.86 16.47 9.87
C LYS A 80 -1.50 15.03 9.51
N LYS A 81 -0.38 14.52 10.01
CA LYS A 81 0.17 13.20 9.70
C LYS A 81 -0.90 12.10 9.75
N MET A 82 -1.57 11.91 10.90
CA MET A 82 -2.58 10.87 11.08
C MET A 82 -3.83 11.08 10.19
N LYS A 83 -4.24 12.33 9.96
CA LYS A 83 -5.41 12.62 9.12
C LYS A 83 -5.13 12.27 7.66
N MET A 84 -3.97 12.68 7.16
CA MET A 84 -3.54 12.40 5.79
C MET A 84 -3.26 10.91 5.58
N PHE A 85 -2.61 10.25 6.54
CA PHE A 85 -2.46 8.81 6.53
C PHE A 85 -3.80 8.08 6.33
N LYS A 86 -4.79 8.40 7.16
CA LYS A 86 -6.13 7.81 7.05
C LYS A 86 -6.80 8.12 5.72
N PHE A 87 -6.68 9.36 5.23
CA PHE A 87 -7.24 9.75 3.94
C PHE A 87 -6.70 8.87 2.81
N PHE A 88 -5.37 8.78 2.69
CA PHE A 88 -4.74 7.97 1.65
C PHE A 88 -4.98 6.47 1.84
N LEU A 89 -4.97 5.98 3.08
CA LEU A 89 -5.29 4.60 3.41
C LEU A 89 -6.70 4.23 2.92
N PHE A 90 -7.72 5.03 3.28
CA PHE A 90 -9.08 4.76 2.83
C PHE A 90 -9.25 4.93 1.32
N MET A 91 -8.58 5.90 0.71
CA MET A 91 -8.56 6.05 -0.74
C MET A 91 -8.01 4.78 -1.42
N GLY A 92 -6.93 4.20 -0.92
CA GLY A 92 -6.37 2.93 -1.40
C GLY A 92 -7.34 1.76 -1.22
N ILE A 93 -7.94 1.62 -0.03
CA ILE A 93 -8.89 0.55 0.29
C ILE A 93 -10.13 0.63 -0.62
N PHE A 94 -10.78 1.79 -0.69
CA PHE A 94 -11.97 1.98 -1.52
C PHE A 94 -11.67 1.85 -3.02
N GLY A 95 -10.49 2.32 -3.47
CA GLY A 95 -10.02 2.09 -4.83
C GLY A 95 -9.84 0.60 -5.13
N GLY A 96 -9.21 -0.15 -4.22
CA GLY A 96 -9.07 -1.60 -4.35
C GLY A 96 -10.42 -2.32 -4.44
N PHE A 97 -11.38 -1.99 -3.58
CA PHE A 97 -12.75 -2.52 -3.68
C PHE A 97 -13.46 -2.09 -4.96
N GLY A 98 -13.18 -0.87 -5.46
CA GLY A 98 -13.75 -0.36 -6.70
C GLY A 98 -13.40 -1.23 -7.92
N LEU A 99 -12.23 -1.89 -7.93
CA LEU A 99 -11.86 -2.82 -9.00
C LEU A 99 -12.72 -4.09 -9.03
N ALA A 100 -13.40 -4.42 -7.95
CA ALA A 100 -14.28 -5.59 -7.88
C ALA A 100 -15.72 -5.30 -8.36
N LEU A 101 -16.04 -4.08 -8.76
CA LEU A 101 -17.38 -3.73 -9.24
C LEU A 101 -17.68 -4.42 -10.58
N PRO A 102 -18.85 -5.08 -10.73
CA PRO A 102 -19.13 -5.90 -11.88
C PRO A 102 -19.45 -5.11 -13.18
N PHE A 103 -19.61 -3.79 -13.08
CA PHE A 103 -20.04 -2.93 -14.20
C PHE A 103 -18.98 -1.97 -14.70
N ILE A 104 -17.69 -2.22 -14.38
CA ILE A 104 -16.61 -1.34 -14.80
C ILE A 104 -16.14 -1.70 -16.22
N ASP A 105 -15.97 -0.69 -17.06
CA ASP A 105 -15.23 -0.81 -18.30
C ASP A 105 -13.71 -0.63 -18.03
N TYR A 106 -12.89 -0.89 -19.05
CA TYR A 106 -11.44 -0.81 -18.90
C TYR A 106 -10.95 0.61 -18.54
N ARG A 107 -11.63 1.66 -18.99
CA ARG A 107 -11.26 3.06 -18.71
C ARG A 107 -11.50 3.39 -17.25
N MET A 108 -12.68 3.00 -16.74
CA MET A 108 -13.00 3.14 -15.31
C MET A 108 -12.05 2.32 -14.44
N ALA A 109 -11.72 1.08 -14.85
CA ALA A 109 -10.79 0.24 -14.13
C ALA A 109 -9.40 0.88 -14.02
N ILE A 110 -8.89 1.51 -15.09
CA ILE A 110 -7.62 2.24 -15.09
C ILE A 110 -7.67 3.41 -14.11
N VAL A 111 -8.72 4.24 -14.15
CA VAL A 111 -8.86 5.39 -13.24
C VAL A 111 -8.95 4.94 -11.78
N ILE A 112 -9.74 3.92 -11.49
CA ILE A 112 -9.89 3.35 -10.14
C ILE A 112 -8.55 2.78 -9.66
N PHE A 113 -7.80 2.08 -10.50
CA PHE A 113 -6.47 1.57 -10.18
C PHE A 113 -5.50 2.69 -9.86
N ILE A 114 -5.45 3.76 -10.67
CA ILE A 114 -4.60 4.92 -10.41
C ILE A 114 -4.94 5.53 -9.03
N ILE A 115 -6.22 5.72 -8.72
CA ILE A 115 -6.67 6.24 -7.42
C ILE A 115 -6.24 5.30 -6.29
N ALA A 116 -6.43 3.98 -6.45
CA ALA A 116 -6.00 2.99 -5.47
C ALA A 116 -4.49 3.06 -5.22
N MET A 117 -3.68 3.14 -6.28
CA MET A 117 -2.22 3.20 -6.17
C MET A 117 -1.71 4.51 -5.56
N LEU A 118 -2.35 5.63 -5.87
CA LEU A 118 -2.07 6.91 -5.20
C LEU A 118 -2.42 6.84 -3.71
N GLY A 119 -3.52 6.18 -3.36
CA GLY A 119 -3.90 5.93 -1.97
C GLY A 119 -2.86 5.11 -1.22
N TYR A 120 -2.45 3.99 -1.79
CA TYR A 120 -1.42 3.14 -1.20
C TYR A 120 -0.10 3.84 -0.99
N ASN A 121 0.48 4.32 -2.08
CA ASN A 121 1.81 4.93 -2.04
C ASN A 121 1.79 6.25 -1.24
N GLY A 122 0.68 7.02 -1.31
CA GLY A 122 0.50 8.19 -0.47
C GLY A 122 0.44 7.84 1.03
N SER A 123 -0.21 6.74 1.41
CA SER A 123 -0.25 6.30 2.81
C SER A 123 1.12 5.84 3.33
N ILE A 124 1.96 5.23 2.48
CA ILE A 124 3.32 4.81 2.84
C ILE A 124 4.19 6.00 3.26
N ILE A 125 4.08 7.15 2.57
CA ILE A 125 4.86 8.36 2.93
C ILE A 125 4.60 8.76 4.39
N PHE A 126 3.33 8.71 4.83
CA PHE A 126 2.99 9.01 6.22
C PHE A 126 3.31 7.86 7.18
N TYR A 127 3.16 6.62 6.73
CA TYR A 127 3.51 5.43 7.49
C TYR A 127 5.01 5.42 7.84
N ASP A 128 5.89 5.67 6.87
CA ASP A 128 7.32 5.75 7.10
C ASP A 128 7.67 6.86 8.11
N ALA A 129 6.98 7.99 8.03
CA ALA A 129 7.17 9.09 8.97
C ALA A 129 6.72 8.77 10.41
N PHE A 130 5.89 7.74 10.64
CA PHE A 130 5.50 7.32 11.99
C PHE A 130 6.58 6.53 12.73
N ILE A 131 7.62 6.03 12.08
CA ILE A 131 8.62 5.17 12.74
C ILE A 131 9.26 5.86 13.94
N VAL A 132 9.57 7.14 13.82
CA VAL A 132 10.14 7.97 14.90
C VAL A 132 9.16 8.29 16.02
N ASP A 133 7.85 8.03 15.82
CA ASP A 133 6.83 8.21 16.84
C ASP A 133 6.51 6.89 17.58
N VAL A 134 6.92 5.74 17.02
CA VAL A 134 6.55 4.41 17.55
C VAL A 134 7.70 3.67 18.21
N CYS A 135 8.95 4.05 17.96
CA CYS A 135 10.12 3.45 18.59
C CYS A 135 11.23 4.47 18.87
N ASP A 136 12.11 4.14 19.81
CA ASP A 136 13.30 4.91 20.12
C ASP A 136 14.37 4.76 19.01
N ASP A 137 15.27 5.74 18.88
CA ASP A 137 16.26 5.82 17.81
C ASP A 137 17.15 4.57 17.69
N ASP A 138 17.49 3.94 18.81
CA ASP A 138 18.31 2.72 18.87
C ASP A 138 17.56 1.47 18.38
N ARG A 139 16.25 1.56 18.18
CA ARG A 139 15.39 0.46 17.75
C ARG A 139 14.87 0.59 16.31
N VAL A 140 15.04 1.75 15.68
CA VAL A 140 14.52 2.05 14.33
C VAL A 140 14.94 0.99 13.32
N ASP A 141 16.21 0.60 13.28
CA ASP A 141 16.70 -0.40 12.34
C ASP A 141 16.05 -1.78 12.57
N LYS A 142 15.89 -2.17 13.84
CA LYS A 142 15.27 -3.45 14.19
C LYS A 142 13.78 -3.48 13.81
N VAL A 143 13.07 -2.40 14.08
CA VAL A 143 11.63 -2.29 13.79
C VAL A 143 11.39 -2.24 12.28
N SER A 144 12.18 -1.43 11.56
CA SER A 144 12.13 -1.33 10.10
C SER A 144 12.44 -2.66 9.43
N ALA A 145 13.53 -3.33 9.82
CA ALA A 145 13.87 -4.65 9.29
C ALA A 145 12.77 -5.69 9.55
N ALA A 146 12.12 -5.63 10.72
CA ALA A 146 10.98 -6.50 11.02
C ALA A 146 9.77 -6.17 10.16
N GLY A 147 9.45 -4.90 9.90
CA GLY A 147 8.40 -4.48 8.97
C GLY A 147 8.58 -5.12 7.60
N TYR A 148 9.75 -4.92 6.98
CA TYR A 148 10.08 -5.53 5.70
C TYR A 148 9.97 -7.06 5.70
N ALA A 149 10.58 -7.73 6.69
CA ALA A 149 10.58 -9.19 6.77
C ALA A 149 9.15 -9.75 6.88
N TRP A 150 8.35 -9.20 7.79
CA TRP A 150 6.96 -9.63 7.97
C TRP A 150 6.05 -9.18 6.82
N GLY A 151 6.32 -8.03 6.19
CA GLY A 151 5.65 -7.58 4.97
C GLY A 151 5.79 -8.59 3.83
N TYR A 152 7.02 -9.05 3.55
CA TYR A 152 7.26 -10.09 2.56
C TYR A 152 6.57 -11.42 2.90
N ILE A 153 6.71 -11.91 4.14
CA ILE A 153 6.05 -13.14 4.57
C ILE A 153 4.52 -13.02 4.46
N GLY A 154 3.96 -11.90 4.90
CA GLY A 154 2.52 -11.67 4.89
C GLY A 154 1.94 -11.48 3.49
N SER A 155 2.70 -10.93 2.54
CA SER A 155 2.25 -10.75 1.16
C SER A 155 2.20 -12.06 0.35
N VAL A 156 3.07 -13.02 0.68
CA VAL A 156 3.12 -14.31 -0.01
C VAL A 156 1.84 -15.11 0.20
N LEU A 157 1.25 -15.07 1.40
CA LEU A 157 0.05 -15.87 1.72
C LEU A 157 -1.16 -15.54 0.84
N PRO A 158 -1.62 -14.27 0.72
CA PRO A 158 -2.69 -13.92 -0.21
C PRO A 158 -2.32 -14.20 -1.67
N PHE A 159 -1.07 -13.93 -2.06
CA PHE A 159 -0.61 -14.18 -3.41
C PHE A 159 -0.76 -15.64 -3.81
N LEU A 160 -0.36 -16.59 -2.96
CA LEU A 160 -0.49 -18.04 -3.22
C LEU A 160 -1.95 -18.52 -3.28
N ILE A 161 -2.89 -17.77 -2.71
CA ILE A 161 -4.33 -18.11 -2.80
C ILE A 161 -4.90 -17.71 -4.18
N PHE A 162 -4.35 -16.66 -4.81
CA PHE A 162 -4.86 -16.11 -6.07
C PHE A 162 -4.13 -16.64 -7.32
N VAL A 163 -3.00 -17.29 -7.16
CA VAL A 163 -2.21 -17.93 -8.25
C VAL A 163 -2.40 -19.43 -8.25
#